data_734bd289dc3242315eb3de5e6c0d1a04
#
_entry.id   734bd289dc3242315eb3de5e6c0d1a04
#
_cell.length_a   1.000
_cell.length_b   1.000
_cell.length_c   1.000
_cell.angle_alpha   90.00
_cell.angle_beta   90.00
_cell.angle_gamma   90.00
#
_symmetry.space_group_name_H-M   'P 1'
#
loop_
_entity.id
_entity.type
_entity.pdbx_description
1 polymer ?
#
loop_
_entity_poly.entity_id
_entity_poly.type
_entity_poly.pdbx_seq_one_letter_code
_entity_poly.pdbx_strand_id
1 'polypeptide(L)'
;MVRERTDGGTFGGRRKRKEEAPVGKRVENLKENRKKGISMAIVLCVSAFFLAFAAAIVYTVGLLTAEANERLEQERCYQLAKSYAKVLDTELTSYTRKTEENSTTFYGFTSRFLDGRYAEYDPGNQDNTVFYYQPVAASMPDPKYGTIKIALYKETGEEDNTDLLSGTLPAGSGNYREKVREVENYTIMQYILTVEVIASYGDSSYTYSTEYYRKERYPASFSHNGTVLVWNDENWHKGNTGGPIYDMSQITEDTPVKYTLDKTQAKETVFEPVYEEADHE
;
A
#
# COMPACT_ATOMS: atom_id res chain seq x y z
N MET A 1 34.99 -30.99 -74.73
CA MET A 1 35.49 -30.50 -76.09
C MET A 1 36.59 -29.51 -75.77
N VAL A 2 37.77 -29.98 -75.94
CA VAL A 2 38.76 -29.56 -76.98
C VAL A 2 39.48 -28.33 -76.48
N ARG A 3 40.67 -28.51 -75.98
CA ARG A 3 42.00 -28.38 -76.65
C ARG A 3 42.39 -26.91 -76.91
N GLU A 4 43.57 -26.40 -76.83
CA GLU A 4 44.98 -26.88 -77.02
C GLU A 4 45.84 -25.68 -76.63
N ARG A 5 46.95 -25.88 -75.94
CA ARG A 5 48.32 -25.83 -76.45
C ARG A 5 48.69 -24.52 -77.20
N THR A 6 49.81 -23.88 -77.02
CA THR A 6 51.19 -24.29 -77.05
C THR A 6 52.11 -23.13 -76.70
N ASP A 7 53.22 -23.46 -76.18
CA ASP A 7 54.60 -23.19 -76.51
C ASP A 7 55.13 -21.77 -76.27
N GLY A 8 56.18 -21.56 -75.62
CA GLY A 8 57.52 -22.03 -75.80
C GLY A 8 58.41 -20.82 -75.98
N GLY A 9 59.52 -20.73 -75.32
CA GLY A 9 60.54 -19.73 -75.63
C GLY A 9 61.41 -19.33 -74.41
N THR A 10 62.34 -20.06 -74.17
CA THR A 10 63.76 -20.07 -74.11
C THR A 10 64.50 -18.80 -73.68
N PHE A 11 65.36 -18.98 -72.70
CA PHE A 11 66.68 -18.45 -72.45
C PHE A 11 66.92 -16.94 -72.39
N GLY A 12 67.50 -16.56 -71.25
CA GLY A 12 68.25 -15.33 -71.10
C GLY A 12 68.67 -15.09 -69.64
N GLY A 13 69.58 -15.93 -69.19
CA GLY A 13 70.24 -15.72 -67.91
C GLY A 13 71.02 -14.40 -67.86
N ARG A 14 70.55 -13.47 -67.08
CA ARG A 14 71.35 -12.37 -66.56
C ARG A 14 71.31 -12.49 -65.00
N ARG A 15 72.33 -13.13 -64.45
CA ARG A 15 72.70 -12.99 -63.04
C ARG A 15 73.00 -11.52 -62.77
N LYS A 16 72.03 -10.79 -62.30
CA LYS A 16 72.25 -9.52 -61.62
C LYS A 16 72.97 -9.83 -60.31
N ARG A 17 74.27 -9.42 -60.25
CA ARG A 17 74.99 -9.28 -59.00
C ARG A 17 74.10 -8.53 -58.03
N LYS A 18 73.70 -9.17 -56.93
CA LYS A 18 73.16 -8.49 -55.79
C LYS A 18 74.29 -7.62 -55.25
N GLU A 19 74.23 -6.32 -55.51
CA GLU A 19 74.98 -5.33 -54.75
C GLU A 19 74.56 -5.47 -53.26
N GLU A 20 75.47 -5.99 -52.46
CA GLU A 20 75.34 -6.01 -51.03
C GLU A 20 75.32 -4.56 -50.57
N ALA A 21 74.16 -4.08 -50.19
CA ALA A 21 74.01 -2.76 -49.58
C ALA A 21 74.99 -2.66 -48.39
N PRO A 22 75.67 -1.56 -48.22
CA PRO A 22 76.63 -1.38 -47.16
C PRO A 22 75.99 -1.63 -45.82
N VAL A 23 76.67 -2.44 -44.98
CA VAL A 23 76.16 -2.91 -43.65
C VAL A 23 75.59 -1.78 -42.81
N GLY A 24 76.08 -0.55 -42.91
CA GLY A 24 75.56 0.65 -42.23
C GLY A 24 74.11 0.98 -42.57
N LYS A 25 73.70 0.91 -43.85
CA LYS A 25 72.29 1.19 -44.24
C LYS A 25 71.33 0.12 -43.76
N ARG A 26 71.84 -1.14 -43.65
CA ARG A 26 71.00 -2.24 -43.11
C ARG A 26 70.76 -2.10 -41.64
N VAL A 27 71.71 -1.62 -40.86
CA VAL A 27 71.56 -1.36 -39.38
C VAL A 27 70.69 -0.15 -39.15
N GLU A 28 70.73 0.89 -39.95
CA GLU A 28 69.90 2.09 -39.85
C GLU A 28 68.46 1.80 -40.18
N ASN A 29 68.17 1.04 -41.21
CA ASN A 29 66.85 0.57 -41.58
C ASN A 29 66.24 -0.35 -40.49
N LEU A 30 67.01 -1.17 -39.81
CA LEU A 30 66.59 -2.01 -38.71
C LEU A 30 66.25 -1.15 -37.48
N LYS A 31 67.02 -0.10 -37.19
CA LYS A 31 66.73 0.85 -36.09
C LYS A 31 65.48 1.67 -36.38
N GLU A 32 65.26 2.12 -37.60
CA GLU A 32 64.11 2.86 -38.03
C GLU A 32 62.82 2.00 -38.00
N ASN A 33 62.89 0.77 -38.51
CA ASN A 33 61.78 -0.17 -38.43
C ASN A 33 61.45 -0.57 -36.99
N ARG A 34 62.42 -0.67 -36.08
CA ARG A 34 62.24 -0.93 -34.67
C ARG A 34 61.52 0.26 -33.96
N LYS A 35 61.88 1.49 -34.31
CA LYS A 35 61.22 2.69 -33.81
C LYS A 35 59.77 2.78 -34.29
N LYS A 36 59.51 2.45 -35.57
CA LYS A 36 58.14 2.39 -36.13
C LYS A 36 57.31 1.29 -35.49
N GLY A 37 57.89 0.14 -35.21
CA GLY A 37 57.19 -0.97 -34.50
C GLY A 37 56.86 -0.63 -33.08
N ILE A 38 57.72 0.05 -32.32
CA ILE A 38 57.48 0.50 -30.96
C ILE A 38 56.36 1.55 -30.94
N SER A 39 56.38 2.51 -31.86
CA SER A 39 55.35 3.52 -31.99
C SER A 39 53.96 2.91 -32.24
N MET A 40 53.89 1.92 -33.13
CA MET A 40 52.65 1.22 -33.46
C MET A 40 52.14 0.41 -32.27
N ALA A 41 53.02 -0.23 -31.49
CA ALA A 41 52.66 -0.95 -30.28
C ALA A 41 52.07 0.00 -29.21
N ILE A 42 52.69 1.17 -29.03
CA ILE A 42 52.18 2.20 -28.08
C ILE A 42 50.79 2.66 -28.50
N VAL A 43 50.55 2.96 -29.79
CA VAL A 43 49.25 3.39 -30.31
C VAL A 43 48.18 2.31 -30.06
N LEU A 44 48.54 1.02 -30.31
CA LEU A 44 47.62 -0.08 -30.03
C LEU A 44 47.29 -0.23 -28.53
N CYS A 45 48.26 -0.10 -27.65
CA CYS A 45 48.06 -0.13 -26.21
C CYS A 45 47.18 1.02 -25.73
N VAL A 46 47.41 2.23 -26.22
CA VAL A 46 46.62 3.41 -25.88
C VAL A 46 45.20 3.29 -26.42
N SER A 47 45.01 2.84 -27.66
CA SER A 47 43.68 2.60 -28.22
C SER A 47 42.93 1.49 -27.48
N ALA A 48 43.59 0.40 -27.10
CA ALA A 48 42.98 -0.66 -26.30
C ALA A 48 42.56 -0.15 -24.91
N PHE A 49 43.37 0.71 -24.29
CA PHE A 49 43.02 1.36 -23.03
C PHE A 49 41.77 2.24 -23.15
N PHE A 50 41.71 3.08 -24.20
CA PHE A 50 40.53 3.92 -24.43
C PHE A 50 39.28 3.10 -24.74
N LEU A 51 39.40 2.01 -25.49
CA LEU A 51 38.29 1.11 -25.76
C LEU A 51 37.80 0.43 -24.47
N ALA A 52 38.69 -0.04 -23.61
CA ALA A 52 38.34 -0.62 -22.32
C ALA A 52 37.66 0.41 -21.41
N PHE A 53 38.16 1.64 -21.38
CA PHE A 53 37.59 2.73 -20.62
C PHE A 53 36.19 3.13 -21.13
N ALA A 54 36.03 3.24 -22.44
CA ALA A 54 34.75 3.50 -23.07
C ALA A 54 33.70 2.39 -22.74
N ALA A 55 34.12 1.13 -22.82
CA ALA A 55 33.29 -0.01 -22.48
C ALA A 55 32.86 0.02 -20.98
N ALA A 56 33.79 0.38 -20.10
CA ALA A 56 33.50 0.54 -18.68
C ALA A 56 32.45 1.65 -18.40
N ILE A 57 32.58 2.79 -19.11
CA ILE A 57 31.59 3.89 -19.00
C ILE A 57 30.21 3.42 -19.48
N VAL A 58 30.14 2.79 -20.66
CA VAL A 58 28.83 2.30 -21.19
C VAL A 58 28.19 1.29 -20.24
N TYR A 59 28.98 0.37 -19.69
CA TYR A 59 28.48 -0.59 -18.70
C TYR A 59 27.94 0.10 -17.43
N THR A 60 28.71 1.05 -16.89
CA THR A 60 28.30 1.80 -15.69
C THR A 60 27.04 2.61 -15.93
N VAL A 61 26.94 3.30 -17.08
CA VAL A 61 25.73 4.05 -17.47
C VAL A 61 24.54 3.12 -17.61
N GLY A 62 24.74 1.92 -18.19
CA GLY A 62 23.70 0.90 -18.29
C GLY A 62 23.14 0.47 -16.93
N LEU A 63 24.04 0.19 -15.97
CA LEU A 63 23.65 -0.17 -14.61
C LEU A 63 22.89 0.97 -13.90
N LEU A 64 23.40 2.20 -13.98
CA LEU A 64 22.74 3.36 -13.36
C LEU A 64 21.35 3.63 -13.97
N THR A 65 21.21 3.43 -15.28
CA THR A 65 19.92 3.58 -15.95
C THR A 65 18.94 2.50 -15.50
N ALA A 66 19.39 1.26 -15.37
CA ALA A 66 18.55 0.16 -14.87
C ALA A 66 18.08 0.43 -13.42
N GLU A 67 18.99 0.83 -12.54
CA GLU A 67 18.67 1.19 -11.16
C GLU A 67 17.71 2.38 -11.08
N ALA A 68 17.92 3.40 -11.91
CA ALA A 68 17.03 4.56 -11.97
C ALA A 68 15.61 4.18 -12.43
N ASN A 69 15.49 3.28 -13.40
CA ASN A 69 14.21 2.80 -13.89
C ASN A 69 13.48 1.98 -12.79
N GLU A 70 14.19 1.09 -12.11
CA GLU A 70 13.62 0.31 -11.00
C GLU A 70 13.10 1.22 -9.89
N ARG A 71 13.87 2.24 -9.49
CA ARG A 71 13.41 3.22 -8.50
C ARG A 71 12.18 4.00 -8.97
N LEU A 72 12.10 4.35 -10.27
CA LEU A 72 10.93 4.99 -10.84
C LEU A 72 9.69 4.10 -10.81
N GLU A 73 9.85 2.80 -11.09
CA GLU A 73 8.77 1.83 -11.01
C GLU A 73 8.28 1.66 -9.56
N GLN A 74 9.19 1.53 -8.61
CA GLN A 74 8.88 1.46 -7.18
C GLN A 74 8.14 2.71 -6.71
N GLU A 75 8.62 3.91 -7.08
CA GLU A 75 7.96 5.17 -6.73
C GLU A 75 6.56 5.26 -7.34
N ARG A 76 6.36 4.80 -8.57
CA ARG A 76 5.01 4.73 -9.19
C ARG A 76 4.08 3.80 -8.43
N CYS A 77 4.57 2.59 -8.06
CA CYS A 77 3.81 1.66 -7.25
C CYS A 77 3.43 2.28 -5.90
N TYR A 78 4.37 2.93 -5.23
CA TYR A 78 4.12 3.64 -3.97
C TYR A 78 3.05 4.72 -4.10
N GLN A 79 3.18 5.62 -5.08
CA GLN A 79 2.22 6.70 -5.31
C GLN A 79 0.83 6.18 -5.68
N LEU A 80 0.78 5.12 -6.47
CA LEU A 80 -0.47 4.47 -6.86
C LEU A 80 -1.16 3.83 -5.65
N ALA A 81 -0.43 3.03 -4.87
CA ALA A 81 -0.96 2.39 -3.67
C ALA A 81 -1.45 3.42 -2.64
N LYS A 82 -0.63 4.44 -2.35
CA LYS A 82 -0.96 5.51 -1.40
C LYS A 82 -2.18 6.32 -1.84
N SER A 83 -2.26 6.65 -3.13
CA SER A 83 -3.40 7.42 -3.66
C SER A 83 -4.71 6.65 -3.53
N TYR A 84 -4.68 5.35 -3.84
CA TYR A 84 -5.84 4.48 -3.69
C TYR A 84 -6.20 4.27 -2.22
N ALA A 85 -5.22 4.00 -1.37
CA ALA A 85 -5.44 3.86 0.07
C ALA A 85 -6.12 5.10 0.65
N LYS A 86 -5.71 6.31 0.24
CA LYS A 86 -6.35 7.56 0.66
C LYS A 86 -7.81 7.69 0.19
N VAL A 87 -8.13 7.21 -0.99
CA VAL A 87 -9.54 7.21 -1.47
C VAL A 87 -10.37 6.24 -0.64
N LEU A 88 -9.86 5.03 -0.40
CA LEU A 88 -10.54 4.03 0.43
C LEU A 88 -10.68 4.50 1.88
N ASP A 89 -9.66 5.13 2.44
CA ASP A 89 -9.69 5.75 3.76
C ASP A 89 -10.81 6.79 3.86
N THR A 90 -10.87 7.71 2.89
CA THR A 90 -11.91 8.73 2.86
C THR A 90 -13.31 8.11 2.74
N GLU A 91 -13.47 7.09 1.90
CA GLU A 91 -14.76 6.41 1.74
C GLU A 91 -15.15 5.67 3.02
N LEU A 92 -14.20 5.04 3.70
CA LEU A 92 -14.44 4.27 4.91
C LEU A 92 -14.75 5.16 6.12
N THR A 93 -13.97 6.24 6.31
CA THR A 93 -14.06 7.10 7.50
C THR A 93 -15.11 8.21 7.40
N SER A 94 -15.47 8.65 6.19
CA SER A 94 -16.50 9.69 6.01
C SER A 94 -17.92 9.17 6.07
N TYR A 95 -18.11 7.85 6.07
CA TYR A 95 -19.43 7.23 6.09
C TYR A 95 -19.90 6.99 7.51
N THR A 96 -20.83 7.77 7.98
CA THR A 96 -21.63 7.43 9.16
C THR A 96 -22.83 6.62 8.70
N ARG A 97 -22.98 5.40 9.22
CA ARG A 97 -24.07 4.52 8.82
C ARG A 97 -25.42 5.23 9.03
N LYS A 98 -26.05 5.56 7.94
CA LYS A 98 -27.49 5.67 7.86
C LYS A 98 -27.99 4.58 6.91
N THR A 99 -28.28 3.41 7.44
CA THR A 99 -29.24 2.42 6.91
C THR A 99 -29.03 1.82 5.52
N GLU A 100 -28.01 2.14 4.74
CA GLU A 100 -27.86 1.54 3.43
C GLU A 100 -26.64 0.61 3.38
N GLU A 101 -26.92 -0.69 3.50
CA GLU A 101 -26.02 -1.78 3.13
C GLU A 101 -25.80 -1.80 1.61
N ASN A 102 -25.35 -0.70 1.03
CA ASN A 102 -25.04 -0.67 -0.38
C ASN A 102 -23.73 -1.43 -0.62
N SER A 103 -23.84 -2.65 -1.15
CA SER A 103 -22.71 -3.51 -1.46
C SER A 103 -21.78 -2.96 -2.55
N THR A 104 -22.15 -1.85 -3.17
CA THR A 104 -21.35 -1.22 -4.22
C THR A 104 -20.31 -0.24 -3.67
N THR A 105 -20.45 0.22 -2.45
CA THR A 105 -19.48 1.09 -1.79
C THR A 105 -18.43 0.27 -1.03
N PHE A 106 -17.22 0.81 -0.91
CA PHE A 106 -16.17 0.14 -0.12
C PHE A 106 -16.58 -0.03 1.34
N TYR A 107 -17.22 0.98 1.93
CA TYR A 107 -17.79 0.90 3.28
C TYR A 107 -18.80 -0.24 3.42
N GLY A 108 -19.78 -0.32 2.53
CA GLY A 108 -20.81 -1.36 2.59
C GLY A 108 -20.26 -2.76 2.37
N PHE A 109 -19.30 -2.89 1.47
CA PHE A 109 -18.57 -4.13 1.24
C PHE A 109 -17.80 -4.57 2.50
N THR A 110 -17.01 -3.66 3.08
CA THR A 110 -16.20 -3.91 4.28
C THR A 110 -17.05 -4.29 5.48
N SER A 111 -18.18 -3.59 5.69
CA SER A 111 -19.13 -3.93 6.75
C SER A 111 -19.65 -5.36 6.60
N ARG A 112 -20.03 -5.78 5.39
CA ARG A 112 -20.49 -7.15 5.13
C ARG A 112 -19.39 -8.19 5.31
N PHE A 113 -18.16 -7.87 4.92
CA PHE A 113 -17.02 -8.74 5.15
C PHE A 113 -16.81 -8.98 6.65
N LEU A 114 -16.82 -7.93 7.46
CA LEU A 114 -16.67 -8.04 8.90
C LEU A 114 -17.83 -8.81 9.56
N ASP A 115 -19.05 -8.67 9.02
CA ASP A 115 -20.22 -9.43 9.48
C ASP A 115 -20.24 -10.90 9.01
N GLY A 116 -19.18 -11.36 8.31
CA GLY A 116 -19.05 -12.73 7.84
C GLY A 116 -19.96 -13.09 6.65
N ARG A 117 -20.54 -12.11 5.96
CA ARG A 117 -21.50 -12.35 4.86
C ARG A 117 -20.84 -12.77 3.55
N TYR A 118 -19.52 -12.73 3.45
CA TYR A 118 -18.76 -13.14 2.26
C TYR A 118 -17.96 -14.43 2.42
N ALA A 119 -18.16 -15.15 3.53
CA ALA A 119 -17.51 -16.43 3.77
C ALA A 119 -17.68 -17.45 2.64
N GLU A 120 -18.78 -17.34 1.88
CA GLU A 120 -19.12 -18.22 0.77
C GLU A 120 -18.36 -17.89 -0.53
N TYR A 121 -17.72 -16.73 -0.64
CA TYR A 121 -17.13 -16.24 -1.89
C TYR A 121 -15.62 -16.49 -2.02
N ASP A 122 -14.96 -16.92 -0.97
CA ASP A 122 -13.56 -17.34 -1.03
C ASP A 122 -13.40 -18.81 -0.60
N PRO A 123 -13.63 -19.76 -1.52
CA PRO A 123 -13.53 -21.19 -1.23
C PRO A 123 -12.09 -21.63 -0.90
N GLY A 124 -11.09 -20.78 -1.15
CA GLY A 124 -9.68 -21.06 -0.85
C GLY A 124 -9.26 -20.64 0.56
N ASN A 125 -10.02 -19.79 1.24
CA ASN A 125 -9.69 -19.28 2.56
C ASN A 125 -10.57 -19.92 3.65
N GLN A 126 -10.09 -21.01 4.23
CA GLN A 126 -10.82 -21.73 5.27
C GLN A 126 -11.02 -20.90 6.55
N ASP A 127 -10.18 -19.89 6.79
CA ASP A 127 -10.24 -19.07 8.02
C ASP A 127 -11.09 -17.82 7.87
N ASN A 128 -11.60 -17.50 6.67
CA ASN A 128 -12.39 -16.30 6.37
C ASN A 128 -11.78 -14.98 6.87
N THR A 129 -10.45 -14.95 7.02
CA THR A 129 -9.71 -13.82 7.58
C THR A 129 -9.20 -12.86 6.51
N VAL A 130 -9.09 -13.32 5.27
CA VAL A 130 -8.61 -12.52 4.14
C VAL A 130 -9.66 -12.50 3.04
N PHE A 131 -9.95 -11.32 2.54
CA PHE A 131 -10.83 -11.14 1.40
C PHE A 131 -10.25 -10.14 0.40
N TYR A 132 -10.49 -10.39 -0.90
CA TYR A 132 -10.03 -9.48 -1.94
C TYR A 132 -11.19 -8.65 -2.47
N TYR A 133 -11.13 -7.35 -2.20
CA TYR A 133 -12.09 -6.40 -2.75
C TYR A 133 -11.76 -6.07 -4.21
N GLN A 134 -12.76 -6.11 -5.05
CA GLN A 134 -12.64 -5.69 -6.45
C GLN A 134 -13.40 -4.38 -6.66
N PRO A 135 -12.70 -3.25 -6.84
CA PRO A 135 -13.33 -1.99 -7.18
C PRO A 135 -14.10 -2.09 -8.50
N VAL A 136 -15.08 -1.20 -8.67
CA VAL A 136 -15.80 -1.08 -9.94
C VAL A 136 -14.80 -0.75 -11.06
N ALA A 137 -14.95 -1.39 -12.23
CA ALA A 137 -14.01 -1.27 -13.35
C ALA A 137 -13.70 0.19 -13.73
N ALA A 138 -14.69 1.10 -13.59
CA ALA A 138 -14.52 2.53 -13.88
C ALA A 138 -13.56 3.26 -12.91
N SER A 139 -13.32 2.70 -11.72
CA SER A 139 -12.39 3.26 -10.72
C SER A 139 -11.03 2.58 -10.74
N MET A 140 -10.83 1.57 -11.57
CA MET A 140 -9.52 0.93 -11.74
C MET A 140 -8.61 1.81 -12.61
N PRO A 141 -7.31 1.87 -12.29
CA PRO A 141 -6.37 2.58 -13.15
C PRO A 141 -6.24 1.90 -14.51
N ASP A 142 -5.96 2.69 -15.56
CA ASP A 142 -5.57 2.12 -16.85
C ASP A 142 -4.33 1.22 -16.64
N PRO A 143 -4.34 -0.04 -17.11
CA PRO A 143 -3.24 -1.00 -16.92
C PRO A 143 -1.84 -0.48 -17.31
N LYS A 144 -1.78 0.54 -18.19
CA LYS A 144 -0.52 1.22 -18.54
C LYS A 144 0.11 1.99 -17.37
N TYR A 145 -0.65 2.30 -16.31
CA TYR A 145 -0.16 2.97 -15.11
C TYR A 145 0.09 2.01 -13.95
N GLY A 146 -0.28 0.74 -14.13
CA GLY A 146 -0.15 -0.30 -13.12
C GLY A 146 -1.48 -0.98 -12.81
N THR A 147 -1.42 -1.97 -11.94
CA THR A 147 -2.58 -2.71 -11.45
C THR A 147 -2.70 -2.57 -9.94
N ILE A 148 -3.93 -2.68 -9.42
CA ILE A 148 -4.21 -2.63 -8.01
C ILE A 148 -4.94 -3.89 -7.58
N LYS A 149 -4.57 -4.42 -6.42
CA LYS A 149 -5.26 -5.46 -5.69
C LYS A 149 -5.47 -4.98 -4.27
N ILE A 150 -6.68 -5.18 -3.73
CA ILE A 150 -7.02 -4.75 -2.38
C ILE A 150 -7.33 -6.00 -1.57
N ALA A 151 -6.57 -6.22 -0.49
CA ALA A 151 -6.77 -7.30 0.45
C ALA A 151 -7.32 -6.74 1.77
N LEU A 152 -8.30 -7.42 2.33
CA LEU A 152 -8.90 -7.10 3.62
C LEU A 152 -8.63 -8.23 4.59
N TYR A 153 -8.14 -7.89 5.78
CA TYR A 153 -7.89 -8.82 6.87
C TYR A 153 -8.76 -8.42 8.07
N LYS A 154 -9.22 -9.41 8.80
CA LYS A 154 -10.11 -9.23 9.92
C LYS A 154 -9.49 -9.85 11.17
N GLU A 155 -9.39 -9.07 12.22
CA GLU A 155 -9.08 -9.55 13.56
C GLU A 155 -10.22 -9.19 14.51
N THR A 156 -10.52 -10.09 15.44
CA THR A 156 -11.46 -9.80 16.52
C THR A 156 -10.76 -8.88 17.52
N GLY A 157 -11.30 -7.68 17.70
CA GLY A 157 -10.83 -6.79 18.77
C GLY A 157 -11.24 -7.35 20.12
N GLU A 158 -10.28 -7.62 20.98
CA GLU A 158 -10.52 -8.09 22.35
C GLU A 158 -10.82 -6.92 23.30
N GLU A 159 -11.69 -6.00 22.97
CA GLU A 159 -12.27 -5.18 24.02
C GLU A 159 -13.51 -5.89 24.57
N ASP A 160 -13.32 -6.68 25.59
CA ASP A 160 -14.43 -7.20 26.42
C ASP A 160 -15.00 -6.05 27.28
N ASN A 161 -15.62 -5.10 26.59
CA ASN A 161 -16.29 -3.94 27.19
C ASN A 161 -17.70 -4.30 27.67
N THR A 162 -17.90 -5.50 28.18
CA THR A 162 -19.17 -5.92 28.77
C THR A 162 -19.60 -4.96 29.90
N ASP A 163 -18.63 -4.39 30.60
CA ASP A 163 -18.88 -3.41 31.68
C ASP A 163 -19.46 -2.08 31.17
N LEU A 164 -19.23 -1.72 29.90
CA LEU A 164 -19.79 -0.51 29.29
C LEU A 164 -21.24 -0.71 28.78
N LEU A 165 -21.72 -1.95 28.69
CA LEU A 165 -23.05 -2.22 28.17
C LEU A 165 -24.17 -1.85 29.13
N SER A 166 -23.87 -1.77 30.39
CA SER A 166 -24.79 -1.31 31.42
C SER A 166 -24.04 -0.64 32.54
N GLY A 167 -24.63 0.39 33.11
CA GLY A 167 -24.00 1.11 34.21
C GLY A 167 -25.01 2.03 34.91
N THR A 168 -24.47 2.87 35.76
CA THR A 168 -25.23 3.84 36.50
C THR A 168 -24.69 5.26 36.31
N LEU A 169 -25.58 6.20 36.07
CA LEU A 169 -25.22 7.61 36.10
C LEU A 169 -25.14 8.07 37.55
N PRO A 170 -24.11 8.85 37.96
CA PRO A 170 -23.95 9.30 39.34
C PRO A 170 -25.13 10.19 39.74
N ALA A 171 -25.67 9.89 40.91
CA ALA A 171 -26.76 10.68 41.49
C ALA A 171 -26.26 12.10 41.83
N GLY A 172 -27.17 13.08 41.76
CA GLY A 172 -26.84 14.46 42.12
C GLY A 172 -25.86 15.17 41.21
N SER A 173 -25.45 14.59 40.12
CA SER A 173 -24.60 15.27 39.12
C SER A 173 -25.43 16.40 38.48
N GLY A 174 -25.07 17.65 38.73
CA GLY A 174 -25.72 18.80 38.11
C GLY A 174 -25.55 18.83 36.57
N ASN A 175 -24.85 17.87 35.99
CA ASN A 175 -24.53 17.80 34.56
C ASN A 175 -24.93 16.48 33.91
N TYR A 176 -26.21 16.09 34.10
CA TYR A 176 -26.75 14.91 33.43
C TYR A 176 -26.60 14.99 31.89
N ARG A 177 -26.65 16.18 31.31
CA ARG A 177 -26.52 16.39 29.88
C ARG A 177 -25.17 15.85 29.35
N GLU A 178 -24.07 16.14 30.05
CA GLU A 178 -22.74 15.63 29.63
C GLU A 178 -22.69 14.12 29.82
N LYS A 179 -23.17 13.60 30.95
CA LYS A 179 -23.14 12.17 31.25
C LYS A 179 -24.03 11.34 30.29
N VAL A 180 -25.21 11.84 29.96
CA VAL A 180 -26.09 11.19 28.98
C VAL A 180 -25.42 11.19 27.60
N ARG A 181 -24.83 12.32 27.18
CA ARG A 181 -24.08 12.39 25.89
C ARG A 181 -22.88 11.46 25.86
N GLU A 182 -22.16 11.33 26.97
CA GLU A 182 -21.06 10.39 27.11
C GLU A 182 -21.57 8.97 26.86
N VAL A 183 -22.64 8.53 27.51
CA VAL A 183 -23.23 7.20 27.32
C VAL A 183 -23.77 7.01 25.89
N GLU A 184 -24.50 8.01 25.36
CA GLU A 184 -25.05 7.94 24.00
C GLU A 184 -23.99 7.91 22.92
N ASN A 185 -22.76 8.38 23.20
CA ASN A 185 -21.62 8.39 22.30
C ASN A 185 -20.61 7.25 22.58
N TYR A 186 -20.90 6.37 23.54
CA TYR A 186 -20.04 5.21 23.74
C TYR A 186 -19.99 4.36 22.48
N THR A 187 -18.76 4.13 22.05
CA THR A 187 -18.45 3.22 20.96
C THR A 187 -17.75 1.98 21.50
N ILE A 188 -18.15 0.84 21.01
CA ILE A 188 -17.58 -0.45 21.39
C ILE A 188 -16.80 -0.98 20.18
N MET A 189 -15.52 -1.28 20.38
CA MET A 189 -14.68 -1.88 19.36
C MET A 189 -15.13 -3.32 19.11
N GLN A 190 -15.37 -3.65 17.84
CA GLN A 190 -15.81 -4.98 17.42
C GLN A 190 -14.68 -5.73 16.70
N TYR A 191 -14.00 -5.04 15.80
CA TYR A 191 -12.98 -5.64 14.94
C TYR A 191 -11.86 -4.66 14.66
N ILE A 192 -10.69 -5.22 14.39
CA ILE A 192 -9.60 -4.54 13.70
C ILE A 192 -9.65 -4.98 12.23
N LEU A 193 -9.68 -4.00 11.35
CA LEU A 193 -9.66 -4.20 9.91
C LEU A 193 -8.32 -3.73 9.37
N THR A 194 -7.56 -4.61 8.72
CA THR A 194 -6.37 -4.22 7.95
C THR A 194 -6.73 -4.17 6.48
N VAL A 195 -6.45 -3.05 5.85
CA VAL A 195 -6.65 -2.82 4.41
C VAL A 195 -5.29 -2.71 3.75
N GLU A 196 -4.95 -3.66 2.89
CA GLU A 196 -3.74 -3.64 2.09
C GLU A 196 -4.05 -3.27 0.63
N VAL A 197 -3.43 -2.22 0.15
CA VAL A 197 -3.48 -1.82 -1.26
C VAL A 197 -2.16 -2.20 -1.92
N ILE A 198 -2.21 -3.21 -2.77
CA ILE A 198 -1.07 -3.77 -3.47
C ILE A 198 -1.07 -3.20 -4.90
N ALA A 199 -0.13 -2.32 -5.20
CA ALA A 199 0.07 -1.79 -6.54
C ALA A 199 1.24 -2.50 -7.22
N SER A 200 1.11 -2.80 -8.52
CA SER A 200 2.14 -3.44 -9.31
C SER A 200 2.32 -2.73 -10.66
N TYR A 201 3.56 -2.51 -11.07
CA TYR A 201 3.94 -1.93 -12.35
C TYR A 201 5.29 -2.50 -12.81
N GLY A 202 5.34 -3.05 -14.03
CA GLY A 202 6.51 -3.78 -14.51
C GLY A 202 6.79 -4.98 -13.60
N ASP A 203 8.03 -5.08 -13.14
CA ASP A 203 8.48 -6.12 -12.21
C ASP A 203 8.44 -5.65 -10.74
N SER A 204 8.01 -4.41 -10.50
CA SER A 204 7.95 -3.80 -9.18
C SER A 204 6.55 -3.89 -8.58
N SER A 205 6.48 -4.02 -7.26
CA SER A 205 5.24 -3.96 -6.50
C SER A 205 5.45 -3.21 -5.18
N TYR A 206 4.38 -2.62 -4.67
CA TYR A 206 4.36 -1.94 -3.38
C TYR A 206 3.05 -2.22 -2.67
N THR A 207 3.12 -2.54 -1.38
CA THR A 207 1.96 -2.73 -0.51
C THR A 207 1.87 -1.58 0.48
N TYR A 208 0.72 -0.91 0.48
CA TYR A 208 0.37 0.10 1.48
C TYR A 208 -0.68 -0.48 2.40
N SER A 209 -0.36 -0.59 3.69
CA SER A 209 -1.24 -1.14 4.72
C SER A 209 -1.78 -0.03 5.61
N THR A 210 -3.05 -0.12 5.97
CA THR A 210 -3.70 0.77 6.92
C THR A 210 -4.63 -0.06 7.81
N GLU A 211 -4.61 0.20 9.10
CA GLU A 211 -5.46 -0.47 10.07
C GLU A 211 -6.57 0.46 10.55
N TYR A 212 -7.73 -0.11 10.81
CA TYR A 212 -8.91 0.60 11.30
C TYR A 212 -9.56 -0.15 12.44
N TYR A 213 -9.95 0.56 13.47
CA TYR A 213 -10.89 0.06 14.46
C TYR A 213 -12.31 0.18 13.92
N ARG A 214 -13.05 -0.92 13.80
CA ARG A 214 -14.50 -0.87 13.63
C ARG A 214 -15.14 -0.73 15.00
N LYS A 215 -15.76 0.42 15.25
CA LYS A 215 -16.46 0.74 16.47
C LYS A 215 -17.96 0.87 16.18
N GLU A 216 -18.78 0.36 17.07
CA GLU A 216 -20.22 0.45 16.97
C GLU A 216 -20.79 1.24 18.14
N ARG A 217 -21.71 2.14 17.82
CA ARG A 217 -22.48 2.88 18.79
C ARG A 217 -23.89 2.28 18.88
N TYR A 218 -24.34 1.98 20.09
CA TYR A 218 -25.63 1.39 20.35
C TYR A 218 -26.59 2.38 20.97
N PRO A 219 -27.92 2.24 20.73
CA PRO A 219 -28.89 3.07 21.42
C PRO A 219 -28.87 2.79 22.92
N ALA A 220 -28.86 3.87 23.71
CA ALA A 220 -28.91 3.80 25.15
C ALA A 220 -30.38 3.90 25.63
N SER A 221 -30.74 3.07 26.59
CA SER A 221 -31.97 3.18 27.35
C SER A 221 -31.67 3.53 28.82
N PHE A 222 -32.44 4.42 29.38
CA PHE A 222 -32.27 4.88 30.75
C PHE A 222 -33.48 4.46 31.63
N SER A 223 -33.22 4.13 32.88
CA SER A 223 -34.26 3.75 33.80
C SER A 223 -33.93 4.14 35.23
N HIS A 224 -34.95 4.42 36.02
CA HIS A 224 -34.86 4.65 37.45
C HIS A 224 -36.03 3.91 38.17
N ASN A 225 -35.67 3.05 39.13
CA ASN A 225 -36.68 2.23 39.86
C ASN A 225 -37.68 1.52 38.94
N GLY A 226 -37.21 0.95 37.82
CA GLY A 226 -38.05 0.28 36.83
C GLY A 226 -38.85 1.20 35.91
N THR A 227 -38.78 2.51 36.11
CA THR A 227 -39.41 3.49 35.23
C THR A 227 -38.43 3.84 34.09
N VAL A 228 -38.85 3.67 32.85
CA VAL A 228 -38.06 4.11 31.67
C VAL A 228 -38.06 5.64 31.64
N LEU A 229 -36.88 6.21 31.45
CA LEU A 229 -36.65 7.63 31.37
C LEU A 229 -36.10 8.02 30.00
N VAL A 230 -36.45 9.22 29.55
CA VAL A 230 -35.88 9.86 28.35
C VAL A 230 -35.33 11.21 28.78
N TRP A 231 -34.11 11.51 28.34
CA TRP A 231 -33.48 12.81 28.56
C TRP A 231 -33.74 13.73 27.35
N ASN A 232 -34.37 14.90 27.64
CA ASN A 232 -34.68 15.91 26.63
C ASN A 232 -33.87 17.19 26.88
N ASP A 233 -32.53 17.10 26.74
CA ASP A 233 -31.54 18.19 26.85
C ASP A 233 -31.54 19.00 28.17
N GLU A 234 -32.61 19.01 28.95
CA GLU A 234 -32.71 19.75 30.20
C GLU A 234 -33.29 18.93 31.35
N ASN A 235 -34.20 17.98 31.07
CA ASN A 235 -34.91 17.24 32.09
C ASN A 235 -35.13 15.77 31.70
N TRP A 236 -35.29 14.94 32.77
CA TRP A 236 -35.77 13.59 32.64
C TRP A 236 -37.29 13.53 32.47
N HIS A 237 -37.73 12.75 31.51
CA HIS A 237 -39.14 12.49 31.26
C HIS A 237 -39.46 11.01 31.44
N LYS A 238 -40.73 10.69 31.82
CA LYS A 238 -41.22 9.32 31.92
C LYS A 238 -41.60 8.78 30.55
N GLY A 239 -41.24 7.54 30.30
CA GLY A 239 -41.62 6.80 29.08
C GLY A 239 -40.73 7.04 27.86
N ASN A 240 -41.04 6.32 26.80
CA ASN A 240 -40.17 6.26 25.58
C ASN A 240 -40.30 7.51 24.68
N THR A 241 -41.28 8.37 24.89
CA THR A 241 -41.60 9.50 23.99
C THR A 241 -41.69 10.86 24.70
N GLY A 242 -41.00 11.01 25.83
CA GLY A 242 -40.97 12.28 26.52
C GLY A 242 -42.26 12.61 27.27
N GLY A 243 -42.78 11.68 28.02
CA GLY A 243 -43.91 11.88 28.93
C GLY A 243 -43.67 12.96 30.00
N PRO A 244 -44.48 13.03 31.09
CA PRO A 244 -44.32 14.03 32.13
C PRO A 244 -42.91 14.08 32.71
N ILE A 245 -42.44 15.29 33.10
CA ILE A 245 -41.15 15.50 33.75
C ILE A 245 -41.07 14.58 34.99
N TYR A 246 -39.92 13.92 35.10
CA TYR A 246 -39.62 13.08 36.25
C TYR A 246 -39.09 13.92 37.41
N ASP A 247 -39.55 13.62 38.64
CA ASP A 247 -39.06 14.32 39.82
C ASP A 247 -37.60 13.95 40.13
N MET A 248 -36.69 14.88 39.90
CA MET A 248 -35.25 14.70 40.11
C MET A 248 -34.87 14.44 41.56
N SER A 249 -35.73 14.84 42.53
CA SER A 249 -35.48 14.59 43.96
C SER A 249 -35.53 13.11 44.32
N GLN A 250 -36.10 12.28 43.46
CA GLN A 250 -36.17 10.83 43.65
C GLN A 250 -34.87 10.12 43.20
N ILE A 251 -33.97 10.80 42.51
CA ILE A 251 -32.68 10.23 42.06
C ILE A 251 -31.67 10.49 43.16
N THR A 252 -31.30 9.43 43.86
CA THR A 252 -30.33 9.45 44.96
C THR A 252 -29.16 8.51 44.64
N GLU A 253 -28.12 8.53 45.47
CA GLU A 253 -27.00 7.58 45.35
C GLU A 253 -27.44 6.13 45.47
N ASP A 254 -28.45 5.85 46.32
CA ASP A 254 -29.02 4.52 46.52
C ASP A 254 -29.90 4.06 45.34
N THR A 255 -30.43 5.02 44.60
CA THR A 255 -31.36 4.76 43.50
C THR A 255 -30.94 5.58 42.25
N PRO A 256 -29.76 5.34 41.70
CA PRO A 256 -29.27 6.09 40.55
C PRO A 256 -30.03 5.78 39.27
N VAL A 257 -29.86 6.62 38.26
CA VAL A 257 -30.33 6.30 36.89
C VAL A 257 -29.43 5.22 36.31
N LYS A 258 -30.05 4.10 35.93
CA LYS A 258 -29.35 3.01 35.22
C LYS A 258 -29.44 3.22 33.73
N TYR A 259 -28.38 2.85 33.01
CA TYR A 259 -28.42 2.78 31.56
C TYR A 259 -28.08 1.37 31.05
N THR A 260 -28.59 1.06 29.88
CA THR A 260 -28.28 -0.18 29.16
C THR A 260 -28.16 0.14 27.67
N LEU A 261 -27.13 -0.35 27.03
CA LEU A 261 -26.96 -0.26 25.59
C LEU A 261 -27.59 -1.47 24.89
N ASP A 262 -28.39 -1.23 23.87
CA ASP A 262 -29.04 -2.30 23.09
C ASP A 262 -28.14 -2.79 21.98
N LYS A 263 -27.46 -3.91 22.19
CA LYS A 263 -26.59 -4.55 21.18
C LYS A 263 -27.32 -5.12 19.97
N THR A 264 -28.64 -5.22 20.01
CA THR A 264 -29.38 -5.85 18.89
C THR A 264 -29.43 -4.98 17.65
N GLN A 265 -29.23 -3.67 17.81
CA GLN A 265 -29.26 -2.70 16.71
C GLN A 265 -28.19 -1.64 16.88
N ALA A 266 -27.11 -1.76 16.11
CA ALA A 266 -26.14 -0.69 16.04
C ALA A 266 -26.78 0.58 15.46
N LYS A 267 -26.69 1.70 16.18
CA LYS A 267 -27.15 3.02 15.73
C LYS A 267 -26.22 3.59 14.68
N GLU A 268 -24.94 3.35 14.85
CA GLU A 268 -23.88 3.89 14.00
C GLU A 268 -22.68 2.96 14.03
N THR A 269 -22.06 2.78 12.87
CA THR A 269 -20.78 2.10 12.74
C THR A 269 -19.76 3.10 12.24
N VAL A 270 -18.61 3.19 12.93
CA VAL A 270 -17.52 4.12 12.62
C VAL A 270 -16.24 3.32 12.42
N PHE A 271 -15.48 3.68 11.39
CA PHE A 271 -14.13 3.20 11.21
C PHE A 271 -13.15 4.32 11.56
N GLU A 272 -12.28 4.05 12.52
CA GLU A 272 -11.26 4.99 12.97
C GLU A 272 -9.89 4.42 12.60
N PRO A 273 -9.05 5.17 11.85
CA PRO A 273 -7.72 4.69 11.54
C PRO A 273 -6.88 4.54 12.81
N VAL A 274 -6.13 3.44 12.87
CA VAL A 274 -5.13 3.22 13.92
C VAL A 274 -3.90 4.02 13.53
N TYR A 275 -3.67 5.15 14.20
CA TYR A 275 -2.42 5.88 14.06
C TYR A 275 -1.40 5.24 15.01
N GLU A 276 -0.36 4.64 14.47
CA GLU A 276 0.85 4.45 15.25
C GLU A 276 1.32 5.84 15.67
N GLU A 277 1.35 6.10 16.98
CA GLU A 277 2.06 7.28 17.49
C GLU A 277 3.49 7.14 16.94
N ALA A 278 3.84 8.03 16.00
CA ALA A 278 5.20 8.08 15.48
C ALA A 278 6.09 8.37 16.70
N ASP A 279 6.84 7.35 17.13
CA ASP A 279 7.91 7.53 18.10
C ASP A 279 8.83 8.63 17.54
N HIS A 280 8.68 9.82 18.08
CA HIS A 280 9.59 10.93 17.84
C HIS A 280 10.88 10.62 18.60
N GLU A 281 11.79 9.84 17.98
CA GLU A 281 13.20 9.84 18.32
C GLU A 281 13.94 11.03 17.69
#